data_f690d9b33ad64610c242c5e80256a5ab
#
_entry.id   f690d9b33ad64610c242c5e80256a5ab
#
_cell.length_a   1.000
_cell.length_b   1.000
_cell.length_c   1.000
_cell.angle_alpha   90.00
_cell.angle_beta   90.00
_cell.angle_gamma   90.00
#
_symmetry.space_group_name_H-M   'P 1'
#
loop_
_entity.id
_entity.type
_entity.pdbx_description
1 polymer ?
#
loop_
_entity_poly.entity_id
_entity_poly.type
_entity_poly.pdbx_seq_one_letter_code
_entity_poly.pdbx_strand_id
1 'polypeptide(L)' 'MRKNKTKVTCRPCKEENNWEIEAPNGKVLKKHYATKAACIKAGKEYAEECGCELYICDFDGNEE' A
#
# COMPACT_ATOMS: atom_id res chain seq x y z
N MET A 1 -15.00 18.42 -9.53
CA MET A 1 -14.57 17.85 -9.26
C MET A 1 -13.61 17.33 -9.10
N ARG A 2 -13.26 17.16 -8.64
CA ARG A 2 -12.30 16.68 -8.55
C ARG A 2 -12.18 15.42 -8.62
N LYS A 3 -11.67 14.94 -9.10
CA LYS A 3 -11.54 13.77 -9.13
C LYS A 3 -10.79 13.23 -8.15
N ASN A 4 -11.15 12.36 -7.40
CA ASN A 4 -10.36 11.80 -6.45
C ASN A 4 -9.60 10.74 -7.00
N LYS A 5 -8.31 10.84 -6.86
CA LYS A 5 -7.51 9.77 -7.19
C LYS A 5 -7.53 8.84 -6.10
N THR A 6 -7.99 7.64 -6.27
CA THR A 6 -7.91 6.62 -5.25
C THR A 6 -6.62 5.87 -5.43
N LYS A 7 -5.94 5.58 -4.35
CA LYS A 7 -4.67 4.89 -4.43
C LYS A 7 -4.49 3.92 -3.29
N VAL A 8 -3.76 2.85 -3.57
CA VAL A 8 -3.39 1.83 -2.59
C VAL A 8 -1.92 2.02 -2.30
N THR A 9 -1.55 2.11 -1.04
CA THR A 9 -0.17 2.39 -0.66
C THR A 9 0.43 1.22 0.08
N CYS A 10 1.59 0.77 -0.40
CA CYS A 10 2.40 -0.22 0.31
C CYS A 10 3.45 0.54 1.07
N ARG A 11 3.52 0.33 2.38
CA ARG A 11 4.47 1.08 3.18
C ARG A 11 5.01 0.20 4.29
N PRO A 12 6.23 0.47 4.75
CA PRO A 12 6.81 -0.34 5.81
C PRO A 12 6.23 0.02 7.17
N CYS A 13 6.04 -0.98 7.99
CA CYS A 13 5.60 -0.78 9.35
C CYS A 13 6.81 -1.01 10.24
N LYS A 14 7.43 0.08 10.67
CA LYS A 14 8.68 -0.03 11.40
C LYS A 14 8.51 -0.69 12.76
N GLU A 15 7.37 -0.48 13.36
CA GLU A 15 7.15 -1.04 14.70
C GLU A 15 7.13 -2.55 14.69
N GLU A 16 6.61 -3.13 13.61
CA GLU A 16 6.51 -4.57 13.54
C GLU A 16 7.47 -5.18 12.56
N ASN A 17 8.29 -4.34 11.94
CA ASN A 17 9.30 -4.81 11.02
C ASN A 17 8.69 -5.62 9.88
N ASN A 18 7.57 -5.16 9.38
CA ASN A 18 6.92 -5.80 8.25
C ASN A 18 6.30 -4.71 7.37
N TRP A 19 5.46 -5.11 6.43
CA TRP A 19 4.87 -4.19 5.49
C TRP A 19 3.36 -4.21 5.61
N GLU A 20 2.73 -3.09 5.35
CA GLU A 20 1.29 -2.98 5.43
C GLU A 20 0.76 -2.26 4.20
N ILE A 21 -0.54 -2.38 3.97
CA ILE A 21 -1.19 -1.75 2.84
C ILE A 21 -2.24 -0.79 3.38
N GLU A 22 -2.21 0.42 2.85
CA GLU A 22 -3.20 1.42 3.20
C GLU A 22 -4.20 1.52 2.06
N ALA A 23 -5.47 1.32 2.37
CA ALA A 23 -6.53 1.35 1.38
C ALA A 23 -6.81 2.78 0.91
N PRO A 24 -7.49 2.94 -0.22
CA PRO A 24 -7.75 4.28 -0.75
C PRO A 24 -8.52 5.19 0.19
N ASN A 25 -9.31 4.60 1.09
CA ASN A 25 -10.06 5.43 2.03
C ASN A 25 -9.24 5.82 3.25
N GLY A 26 -7.95 5.52 3.25
CA GLY A 26 -7.07 5.87 4.37
C GLY A 26 -6.99 4.83 5.45
N LYS A 27 -7.70 3.73 5.29
CA LYS A 27 -7.71 2.71 6.31
C LYS A 27 -6.61 1.70 6.06
N VAL A 28 -5.84 1.38 7.09
CA VAL A 28 -4.77 0.41 6.95
C VAL A 28 -5.35 -0.99 7.12
N LEU A 29 -5.02 -1.87 6.18
CA LEU A 29 -5.51 -3.23 6.23
C LEU A 29 -4.84 -3.98 7.36
N LYS A 30 -5.55 -4.95 7.91
CA LYS A 30 -5.02 -5.68 9.06
C LYS A 30 -3.89 -6.60 8.69
N LYS A 31 -3.86 -7.07 7.47
CA LYS A 31 -2.85 -8.03 7.07
C LYS A 31 -1.52 -7.36 6.84
N HIS A 32 -0.47 -7.98 7.35
CA HIS A 32 0.88 -7.49 7.16
C HIS A 32 1.69 -8.51 6.37
N TYR A 33 2.74 -8.04 5.72
CA TYR A 33 3.56 -8.88 4.85
C TYR A 33 5.00 -8.81 5.31
N ALA A 34 5.68 -9.93 5.24
CA ALA A 34 7.04 -10.01 5.76
C ALA A 34 8.04 -9.30 4.85
N THR A 35 7.75 -9.21 3.56
CA THR A 35 8.68 -8.62 2.62
C THR A 35 7.99 -7.58 1.77
N LYS A 36 8.81 -6.68 1.22
CA LYS A 36 8.31 -5.67 0.31
C LYS A 36 7.64 -6.31 -0.92
N ALA A 37 8.27 -7.35 -1.44
CA ALA A 37 7.75 -7.99 -2.64
C ALA A 37 6.36 -8.58 -2.40
N ALA A 38 6.16 -9.21 -1.25
CA ALA A 38 4.87 -9.78 -0.93
C ALA A 38 3.81 -8.69 -0.80
N CYS A 39 4.18 -7.57 -0.17
CA CYS A 39 3.25 -6.46 -0.01
C CYS A 39 2.89 -5.86 -1.37
N ILE A 40 3.87 -5.69 -2.23
CA ILE A 40 3.63 -5.12 -3.55
C ILE A 40 2.70 -6.02 -4.36
N LYS A 41 2.92 -7.33 -4.29
CA LYS A 41 2.09 -8.25 -5.04
C LYS A 41 0.64 -8.15 -4.58
N ALA A 42 0.42 -8.15 -3.28
CA ALA A 42 -0.94 -8.06 -2.77
C ALA A 42 -1.55 -6.70 -3.05
N GLY A 43 -0.76 -5.64 -2.92
CA GLY A 43 -1.26 -4.30 -3.20
C GLY A 43 -1.64 -4.12 -4.64
N LYS A 44 -0.85 -4.73 -5.53
CA LYS A 44 -1.13 -4.64 -6.96
C LYS A 44 -2.45 -5.30 -7.29
N GLU A 45 -2.71 -6.48 -6.71
CA GLU A 45 -3.97 -7.15 -6.96
C GLU A 45 -5.14 -6.35 -6.41
N TYR A 46 -4.96 -5.79 -5.23
CA TYR A 46 -6.01 -4.99 -4.62
C TYR A 46 -6.28 -3.75 -5.47
N ALA A 47 -5.23 -3.10 -5.94
CA ALA A 47 -5.38 -1.91 -6.77
C ALA A 47 -6.10 -2.23 -8.06
N GLU A 48 -5.79 -3.37 -8.66
CA GLU A 48 -6.45 -3.76 -9.88
C GLU A 48 -7.94 -4.02 -9.67
N GLU A 49 -8.27 -4.62 -8.55
CA GLU A 49 -9.66 -4.93 -8.29
C GLU A 49 -10.49 -3.68 -8.05
N CYS A 50 -9.91 -2.68 -7.42
CA CYS A 50 -10.67 -1.47 -7.16
C CYS A 50 -10.48 -0.40 -8.22
N GLY A 51 -9.62 -0.64 -9.19
CA GLY A 51 -9.34 0.36 -10.20
C GLY A 51 -8.50 1.50 -9.68
N CYS A 52 -7.64 1.22 -8.72
CA CYS A 52 -6.86 2.24 -8.06
C CYS A 52 -5.43 2.21 -8.55
N GLU A 53 -4.68 3.25 -8.18
CA GLU A 53 -3.26 3.29 -8.46
C GLU A 53 -2.50 2.68 -7.31
N LEU A 54 -1.33 2.15 -7.58
CA LEU A 54 -0.50 1.56 -6.54
C LEU A 54 0.70 2.45 -6.29
N TYR A 55 0.90 2.80 -5.03
CA TYR A 55 2.05 3.58 -4.60
C TYR A 55 2.85 2.75 -3.62
N ILE A 56 4.16 2.90 -3.67
CA ILE A 56 5.05 2.12 -2.82
C ILE A 56 5.99 3.06 -2.12
N CYS A 57 6.07 2.93 -0.79
CA CYS A 57 7.01 3.70 0.01
C CYS A 57 8.09 2.76 0.51
N ASP A 58 9.29 3.28 0.74
CA ASP A 58 10.32 2.45 1.33
C ASP A 58 10.52 2.87 2.78
N PHE A 59 11.54 2.31 3.43
CA PHE A 59 11.75 2.57 4.84
C PHE A 59 12.11 4.01 5.12
N ASP A 60 12.59 4.72 4.15
CA ASP A 60 12.92 6.13 4.32
C ASP A 60 11.72 7.02 4.08
N GLY A 61 10.58 6.44 3.72
CA GLY A 61 9.40 7.23 3.44
C GLY A 61 9.35 7.78 2.05
N ASN A 62 10.27 7.41 1.19
CA ASN A 62 10.26 7.87 -0.18
C ASN A 62 9.35 7.01 -1.02
N GLU A 63 8.68 7.64 -1.96
CA GLU A 63 7.83 6.90 -2.88
C GLU A 63 8.63 6.45 -4.09
N GLU A 64 8.27 5.29 -4.57
CA GLU A 64 8.91 4.77 -5.77
C GLU A 64 7.99 4.81 -6.95
#